data_7481b97671e92ea4a7a8543859e2e55a
#
_entry.id   7481b97671e92ea4a7a8543859e2e55a
#
_cell.length_a   1.000
_cell.length_b   1.000
_cell.length_c   1.000
_cell.angle_alpha   90.00
_cell.angle_beta   90.00
_cell.angle_gamma   90.00
#
_symmetry.space_group_name_H-M   'P 1'
#
loop_
_entity.id
_entity.type
_entity.pdbx_description
1 polymer ?
#
loop_
_entity_poly.entity_id
_entity_poly.type
_entity_poly.pdbx_seq_one_letter_code
_entity_poly.pdbx_strand_id
1 'polypeptide(L)'
;MPEEGSGKEVPFVCLTSKEYREEEDQDSMSSKPKSVGIIGAPFSKGQPRGGVEEGPTALREAGLIKKLQEQECDVKDYGNLSFVDVPNDTPFQIVKNPRTVGKANEQLTRVVEEVKKNGRTSLVLGGDHSLSIGSISGHAKVHPDLCVIWVDAHSDINTPLTTTSGNLHGQPVSFLLKELREEIPDIPGFSWVTPCLSAKDIVYIGLRDVDPGEHRILKDLGIKYFSMTEVDKLGIAKVMEETLSYLIGRKKRPIHLSYDVDGLDPSVTPATGTPVPGGLTYREGLYITEEICKTGLLSGLDIMEVNPSLGKTPDEVQRTVNTAVALTLSCFGVAREGNHSDNRL
;
A
#
# COMPACT_ATOMS: atom_id res chain seq x y z
N MET A 1 8.27 1.18 77.91
CA MET A 1 6.92 0.77 77.54
C MET A 1 6.45 1.70 76.45
N PRO A 2 6.53 1.30 75.18
CA PRO A 2 5.66 1.87 74.17
C PRO A 2 4.72 0.79 73.64
N GLU A 3 3.53 1.26 73.29
CA GLU A 3 2.36 0.50 72.93
C GLU A 3 2.43 -0.12 71.54
N GLU A 4 1.86 -1.29 71.43
CA GLU A 4 1.68 -2.06 70.22
C GLU A 4 0.68 -1.39 69.28
N GLY A 5 1.09 -1.07 68.04
CA GLY A 5 0.24 -0.65 66.96
C GLY A 5 -0.18 -1.84 66.09
N SER A 6 -1.46 -2.18 66.15
CA SER A 6 -2.08 -3.25 65.38
C SER A 6 -2.11 -2.94 63.91
N GLY A 7 -1.34 -3.73 63.12
CA GLY A 7 -1.45 -3.77 61.68
C GLY A 7 -2.76 -4.44 61.24
N LYS A 8 -3.65 -3.69 60.57
CA LYS A 8 -4.78 -4.27 59.87
C LYS A 8 -4.32 -4.76 58.50
N GLU A 9 -4.31 -6.07 58.33
CA GLU A 9 -4.21 -6.71 57.04
C GLU A 9 -5.43 -6.37 56.20
N VAL A 10 -5.19 -5.81 54.99
CA VAL A 10 -6.22 -5.61 53.96
C VAL A 10 -6.28 -6.88 53.11
N PRO A 11 -7.40 -7.59 53.04
CA PRO A 11 -7.49 -8.80 52.25
C PRO A 11 -7.40 -8.48 50.76
N PHE A 12 -6.48 -9.16 50.08
CA PHE A 12 -6.37 -9.23 48.65
C PHE A 12 -7.66 -9.88 48.09
N VAL A 13 -8.59 -9.10 47.57
CA VAL A 13 -9.75 -9.65 46.85
C VAL A 13 -9.29 -10.07 45.47
N CYS A 14 -9.11 -11.37 45.30
CA CYS A 14 -8.98 -12.01 44.00
C CYS A 14 -10.32 -11.80 43.25
N LEU A 15 -10.35 -10.87 42.31
CA LEU A 15 -11.48 -10.73 41.38
C LEU A 15 -11.42 -11.88 40.39
N THR A 16 -12.21 -12.90 40.66
CA THR A 16 -12.52 -13.97 39.72
C THR A 16 -13.11 -13.38 38.46
N SER A 17 -12.57 -13.82 37.35
CA SER A 17 -13.05 -13.55 35.98
C SER A 17 -14.56 -13.76 35.89
N LYS A 18 -15.32 -12.65 35.86
CA LYS A 18 -16.69 -12.69 35.37
C LYS A 18 -16.64 -12.93 33.87
N GLU A 19 -17.21 -14.06 33.48
CA GLU A 19 -17.52 -14.45 32.12
C GLU A 19 -18.26 -13.30 31.40
N TYR A 20 -17.56 -12.64 30.49
CA TYR A 20 -18.23 -11.99 29.38
C TYR A 20 -18.63 -13.12 28.41
N ARG A 21 -19.85 -13.60 28.51
CA ARG A 21 -20.50 -14.26 27.40
C ARG A 21 -20.78 -13.15 26.38
N GLU A 22 -19.90 -12.98 25.42
CA GLU A 22 -20.27 -12.45 24.14
C GLU A 22 -21.23 -13.46 23.50
N GLU A 23 -22.44 -13.04 23.22
CA GLU A 23 -23.34 -13.78 22.35
C GLU A 23 -22.63 -13.82 20.98
N GLU A 24 -21.95 -14.93 20.71
CA GLU A 24 -21.53 -15.28 19.37
C GLU A 24 -22.81 -15.45 18.55
N ASP A 25 -23.16 -14.44 17.77
CA ASP A 25 -23.99 -14.63 16.59
C ASP A 25 -23.23 -15.61 15.67
N GLN A 26 -23.45 -16.89 15.88
CA GLN A 26 -23.13 -17.97 14.95
C GLN A 26 -24.05 -17.86 13.75
N ASP A 27 -23.95 -16.75 13.02
CA ASP A 27 -24.39 -16.75 11.65
C ASP A 27 -23.31 -17.48 10.86
N SER A 28 -23.63 -18.68 10.38
CA SER A 28 -22.80 -19.46 9.47
C SER A 28 -22.65 -18.68 8.16
N MET A 29 -21.79 -17.67 8.17
CA MET A 29 -21.37 -16.96 6.98
C MET A 29 -20.52 -17.91 6.15
N SER A 30 -21.14 -18.59 5.22
CA SER A 30 -20.48 -18.96 3.97
C SER A 30 -19.81 -17.68 3.48
N SER A 31 -18.50 -17.55 3.71
CA SER A 31 -17.75 -16.34 3.35
C SER A 31 -17.90 -16.15 1.84
N LYS A 32 -18.59 -15.07 1.43
CA LYS A 32 -18.69 -14.75 0.00
C LYS A 32 -17.29 -14.72 -0.60
N PRO A 33 -17.09 -15.28 -1.80
CA PRO A 33 -15.80 -15.23 -2.47
C PRO A 33 -15.28 -13.79 -2.52
N LYS A 34 -14.00 -13.59 -2.24
CA LYS A 34 -13.38 -12.27 -2.37
C LYS A 34 -13.46 -11.83 -3.83
N SER A 35 -14.14 -10.72 -4.09
CA SER A 35 -14.31 -10.20 -5.46
C SER A 35 -13.19 -9.24 -5.80
N VAL A 36 -12.41 -9.54 -6.83
CA VAL A 36 -11.22 -8.80 -7.23
C VAL A 36 -11.38 -8.29 -8.66
N GLY A 37 -11.06 -7.00 -8.86
CA GLY A 37 -10.95 -6.41 -10.20
C GLY A 37 -9.50 -6.08 -10.49
N ILE A 38 -8.89 -6.77 -11.47
CA ILE A 38 -7.48 -6.60 -11.82
C ILE A 38 -7.35 -5.57 -12.94
N ILE A 39 -6.49 -4.58 -12.74
CA ILE A 39 -6.18 -3.53 -13.71
C ILE A 39 -4.68 -3.55 -13.95
N GLY A 40 -4.24 -3.79 -15.16
CA GLY A 40 -2.85 -3.58 -15.54
C GLY A 40 -2.62 -2.13 -15.95
N ALA A 41 -1.60 -1.52 -15.37
CA ALA A 41 -1.25 -0.13 -15.62
C ALA A 41 0.22 -0.04 -16.09
N PRO A 42 0.53 -0.42 -17.36
CA PRO A 42 1.87 -0.43 -17.92
C PRO A 42 2.35 0.99 -18.20
N PHE A 43 3.01 1.61 -17.22
CA PHE A 43 3.41 3.02 -17.27
C PHE A 43 4.77 3.25 -16.63
N SER A 44 5.60 4.12 -17.24
CA SER A 44 6.99 4.38 -16.83
C SER A 44 7.39 5.87 -16.88
N LYS A 45 6.46 6.78 -17.12
CA LYS A 45 6.82 8.19 -17.36
C LYS A 45 6.95 9.03 -16.09
N GLY A 46 6.56 8.48 -14.93
CA GLY A 46 6.78 9.12 -13.62
C GLY A 46 8.22 9.01 -13.11
N GLN A 47 9.04 8.16 -13.72
CA GLN A 47 10.41 7.86 -13.32
C GLN A 47 11.35 7.73 -14.55
N PRO A 48 12.70 7.70 -14.39
CA PRO A 48 13.62 7.79 -15.52
C PRO A 48 13.99 6.46 -16.17
N ARG A 49 13.65 5.30 -15.56
CA ARG A 49 14.10 3.98 -16.02
C ARG A 49 12.96 3.22 -16.71
N GLY A 50 13.10 2.93 -18.00
CA GLY A 50 12.15 2.08 -18.73
C GLY A 50 12.15 0.62 -18.22
N GLY A 51 11.10 -0.12 -18.60
CA GLY A 51 10.95 -1.56 -18.29
C GLY A 51 9.92 -1.82 -17.18
N VAL A 52 9.62 -0.85 -16.32
CA VAL A 52 8.60 -1.01 -15.27
C VAL A 52 7.19 -1.17 -15.86
N GLU A 53 6.94 -0.68 -17.06
CA GLU A 53 5.72 -0.89 -17.81
C GLU A 53 5.47 -2.35 -18.21
N GLU A 54 6.49 -3.21 -18.12
CA GLU A 54 6.37 -4.66 -18.34
C GLU A 54 5.87 -5.41 -17.09
N GLY A 55 5.89 -4.76 -15.92
CA GLY A 55 5.48 -5.35 -14.65
C GLY A 55 4.11 -6.04 -14.68
N PRO A 56 3.04 -5.40 -15.19
CA PRO A 56 1.71 -6.01 -15.27
C PRO A 56 1.69 -7.30 -16.08
N THR A 57 2.44 -7.36 -17.19
CA THR A 57 2.54 -8.55 -18.03
C THR A 57 3.30 -9.67 -17.31
N ALA A 58 4.45 -9.35 -16.73
CA ALA A 58 5.26 -10.32 -15.98
C ALA A 58 4.48 -10.95 -14.81
N LEU A 59 3.70 -10.18 -14.07
CA LEU A 59 2.86 -10.69 -12.98
C LEU A 59 1.76 -11.63 -13.48
N ARG A 60 1.13 -11.33 -14.63
CA ARG A 60 0.14 -12.21 -15.26
C ARG A 60 0.77 -13.51 -15.79
N GLU A 61 1.92 -13.41 -16.44
CA GLU A 61 2.68 -14.57 -16.95
C GLU A 61 3.16 -15.50 -15.82
N ALA A 62 3.42 -14.95 -14.62
CA ALA A 62 3.69 -15.72 -13.42
C ALA A 62 2.45 -16.44 -12.85
N GLY A 63 1.30 -16.32 -13.52
CA GLY A 63 0.07 -17.03 -13.21
C GLY A 63 -0.77 -16.40 -12.11
N LEU A 64 -0.61 -15.10 -11.82
CA LEU A 64 -1.32 -14.41 -10.74
C LEU A 64 -2.83 -14.62 -10.81
N ILE A 65 -3.43 -14.43 -12.00
CA ILE A 65 -4.89 -14.55 -12.18
C ILE A 65 -5.38 -15.96 -11.83
N LYS A 66 -4.71 -16.97 -12.38
CA LYS A 66 -5.05 -18.38 -12.13
C LYS A 66 -4.93 -18.71 -10.64
N LYS A 67 -3.85 -18.26 -10.00
CA LYS A 67 -3.62 -18.51 -8.58
C LYS A 67 -4.67 -17.83 -7.69
N LEU A 68 -5.15 -16.63 -8.04
CA LEU A 68 -6.26 -15.98 -7.33
C LEU A 68 -7.58 -16.77 -7.50
N GLN A 69 -7.84 -17.28 -8.70
CA GLN A 69 -9.01 -18.13 -8.95
C GLN A 69 -8.94 -19.47 -8.19
N GLU A 70 -7.75 -20.06 -8.07
CA GLU A 70 -7.50 -21.25 -7.25
C GLU A 70 -7.71 -21.01 -5.74
N GLN A 71 -7.68 -19.73 -5.31
CA GLN A 71 -8.06 -19.28 -3.96
C GLN A 71 -9.56 -18.93 -3.84
N GLU A 72 -10.39 -19.42 -4.77
CA GLU A 72 -11.83 -19.15 -4.81
C GLU A 72 -12.19 -17.64 -4.90
N CYS A 73 -11.26 -16.79 -5.37
CA CYS A 73 -11.57 -15.40 -5.64
C CYS A 73 -12.43 -15.27 -6.91
N ASP A 74 -13.47 -14.44 -6.84
CA ASP A 74 -14.21 -13.99 -8.03
C ASP A 74 -13.41 -12.90 -8.75
N VAL A 75 -12.65 -13.30 -9.76
CA VAL A 75 -11.71 -12.43 -10.48
C VAL A 75 -12.32 -11.90 -11.76
N LYS A 76 -12.36 -10.57 -11.91
CA LYS A 76 -12.60 -9.89 -13.18
C LYS A 76 -11.34 -9.15 -13.61
N ASP A 77 -10.74 -9.57 -14.74
CA ASP A 77 -9.60 -8.87 -15.34
C ASP A 77 -10.09 -7.78 -16.30
N TYR A 78 -9.71 -6.53 -16.04
CA TYR A 78 -10.00 -5.35 -16.88
C TYR A 78 -8.91 -5.14 -17.95
N GLY A 79 -7.90 -6.02 -18.01
CA GLY A 79 -6.79 -5.96 -18.97
C GLY A 79 -5.73 -4.90 -18.63
N ASN A 80 -4.87 -4.66 -19.59
CA ASN A 80 -3.88 -3.57 -19.51
C ASN A 80 -4.47 -2.29 -20.10
N LEU A 81 -4.35 -1.19 -19.39
CA LEU A 81 -4.72 0.12 -19.89
C LEU A 81 -3.74 0.55 -21.00
N SER A 82 -4.28 1.24 -22.01
CA SER A 82 -3.45 1.88 -23.03
C SER A 82 -3.29 3.35 -22.67
N PHE A 83 -2.10 3.70 -22.20
CA PHE A 83 -1.76 5.09 -21.91
C PHE A 83 -1.20 5.78 -23.16
N VAL A 84 -1.54 7.03 -23.33
CA VAL A 84 -1.11 7.82 -24.49
C VAL A 84 -0.09 8.85 -24.03
N ASP A 85 1.10 8.80 -24.62
CA ASP A 85 2.12 9.83 -24.42
C ASP A 85 1.62 11.17 -25.01
N VAL A 86 1.83 12.24 -24.28
CA VAL A 86 1.58 13.58 -24.79
C VAL A 86 2.80 14.02 -25.61
N PRO A 87 2.66 14.29 -26.93
CA PRO A 87 3.77 14.75 -27.72
C PRO A 87 4.35 16.06 -27.16
N ASN A 88 5.68 16.14 -27.08
CA ASN A 88 6.41 17.31 -26.58
C ASN A 88 5.94 17.75 -25.17
N ASP A 89 5.77 16.79 -24.27
CA ASP A 89 5.41 17.07 -22.87
C ASP A 89 6.60 17.74 -22.14
N THR A 90 6.62 19.07 -22.27
CA THR A 90 7.67 19.89 -21.65
C THR A 90 7.54 19.90 -20.13
N PRO A 91 8.63 19.84 -19.39
CA PRO A 91 8.61 19.95 -17.94
C PRO A 91 7.89 21.22 -17.47
N PHE A 92 7.17 21.11 -16.38
CA PHE A 92 6.65 22.25 -15.63
C PHE A 92 7.62 22.55 -14.50
N GLN A 93 8.37 23.66 -14.62
CA GLN A 93 9.52 23.89 -13.75
C GLN A 93 10.50 22.70 -13.81
N ILE A 94 10.71 21.98 -12.69
CA ILE A 94 11.53 20.77 -12.64
C ILE A 94 10.72 19.49 -12.90
N VAL A 95 9.38 19.53 -12.77
CA VAL A 95 8.50 18.35 -12.87
C VAL A 95 8.46 17.82 -14.29
N LYS A 96 8.83 16.57 -14.48
CA LYS A 96 8.96 15.90 -15.78
C LYS A 96 7.64 15.24 -16.19
N ASN A 97 7.36 15.24 -17.51
CA ASN A 97 6.22 14.58 -18.13
C ASN A 97 4.86 14.86 -17.45
N PRO A 98 4.58 16.11 -17.00
CA PRO A 98 3.42 16.35 -16.15
C PRO A 98 2.09 16.02 -16.83
N ARG A 99 1.95 16.31 -18.13
CA ARG A 99 0.70 16.07 -18.86
C ARG A 99 0.48 14.59 -19.13
N THR A 100 1.54 13.86 -19.44
CA THR A 100 1.50 12.41 -19.69
C THR A 100 1.13 11.68 -18.43
N VAL A 101 1.82 11.97 -17.31
CA VAL A 101 1.53 11.37 -16.01
C VAL A 101 0.14 11.73 -15.51
N GLY A 102 -0.26 13.02 -15.65
CA GLY A 102 -1.58 13.47 -15.23
C GLY A 102 -2.72 12.77 -15.97
N LYS A 103 -2.60 12.63 -17.31
CA LYS A 103 -3.61 11.92 -18.12
C LYS A 103 -3.68 10.42 -17.81
N ALA A 104 -2.54 9.77 -17.61
CA ALA A 104 -2.51 8.36 -17.25
C ALA A 104 -3.23 8.12 -15.91
N ASN A 105 -2.97 8.96 -14.92
CA ASN A 105 -3.63 8.91 -13.63
C ASN A 105 -5.14 9.23 -13.72
N GLU A 106 -5.53 10.19 -14.54
CA GLU A 106 -6.96 10.48 -14.79
C GLU A 106 -7.69 9.28 -15.39
N GLN A 107 -7.07 8.60 -16.34
CA GLN A 107 -7.62 7.38 -16.94
C GLN A 107 -7.72 6.26 -15.89
N LEU A 108 -6.68 6.02 -15.12
CA LEU A 108 -6.66 5.00 -14.07
C LEU A 108 -7.74 5.28 -13.01
N THR A 109 -7.90 6.55 -12.60
CA THR A 109 -8.95 6.97 -11.67
C THR A 109 -10.34 6.50 -12.09
N ARG A 110 -10.68 6.67 -13.38
CA ARG A 110 -12.01 6.28 -13.91
C ARG A 110 -12.21 4.77 -13.86
N VAL A 111 -11.18 4.00 -14.19
CA VAL A 111 -11.27 2.51 -14.17
C VAL A 111 -11.35 1.98 -12.74
N VAL A 112 -10.53 2.51 -11.82
CA VAL A 112 -10.61 2.14 -10.41
C VAL A 112 -11.97 2.49 -9.82
N GLU A 113 -12.51 3.67 -10.11
CA GLU A 113 -13.86 4.07 -9.69
C GLU A 113 -14.92 3.08 -10.20
N GLU A 114 -14.83 2.63 -11.46
CA GLU A 114 -15.72 1.61 -12.01
C GLU A 114 -15.61 0.27 -11.25
N VAL A 115 -14.38 -0.21 -11.02
CA VAL A 115 -14.13 -1.44 -10.25
C VAL A 115 -14.74 -1.35 -8.86
N LYS A 116 -14.57 -0.22 -8.19
CA LYS A 116 -15.13 0.02 -6.85
C LYS A 116 -16.66 0.07 -6.85
N LYS A 117 -17.27 0.73 -7.83
CA LYS A 117 -18.73 0.75 -8.01
C LYS A 117 -19.33 -0.64 -8.25
N ASN A 118 -18.55 -1.55 -8.84
CA ASN A 118 -18.91 -2.95 -9.02
C ASN A 118 -18.70 -3.82 -7.76
N GLY A 119 -18.38 -3.21 -6.61
CA GLY A 119 -18.21 -3.89 -5.32
C GLY A 119 -16.96 -4.76 -5.21
N ARG A 120 -15.97 -4.57 -6.10
CA ARG A 120 -14.72 -5.35 -6.14
C ARG A 120 -13.59 -4.66 -5.41
N THR A 121 -12.69 -5.42 -4.81
CA THR A 121 -11.37 -4.90 -4.42
C THR A 121 -10.59 -4.60 -5.70
N SER A 122 -10.10 -3.36 -5.84
CA SER A 122 -9.26 -3.00 -6.97
C SER A 122 -7.84 -3.51 -6.74
N LEU A 123 -7.30 -4.25 -7.70
CA LEU A 123 -5.90 -4.68 -7.75
C LEU A 123 -5.26 -4.01 -8.97
N VAL A 124 -4.41 -3.01 -8.71
CA VAL A 124 -3.62 -2.35 -9.75
C VAL A 124 -2.25 -3.01 -9.82
N LEU A 125 -1.97 -3.61 -10.98
CA LEU A 125 -0.64 -4.10 -11.32
C LEU A 125 0.09 -2.95 -11.99
N GLY A 126 0.97 -2.29 -11.26
CA GLY A 126 1.63 -1.06 -11.69
C GLY A 126 2.80 -1.31 -12.63
N GLY A 127 3.07 -0.28 -13.26
CA GLY A 127 4.19 0.48 -13.60
C GLY A 127 4.79 1.24 -12.41
N ASP A 128 5.17 2.50 -12.65
CA ASP A 128 5.79 3.31 -11.61
C ASP A 128 4.79 3.84 -10.57
N HIS A 129 5.31 4.21 -9.40
CA HIS A 129 4.49 4.57 -8.23
C HIS A 129 3.70 5.87 -8.38
N SER A 130 3.96 6.71 -9.41
CA SER A 130 3.14 7.88 -9.71
C SER A 130 1.68 7.54 -9.96
N LEU A 131 1.39 6.30 -10.37
CA LEU A 131 0.04 5.79 -10.64
C LEU A 131 -0.85 5.72 -9.40
N SER A 132 -0.28 5.76 -8.20
CA SER A 132 -1.07 5.79 -6.96
C SER A 132 -1.92 7.04 -6.81
N ILE A 133 -1.58 8.15 -7.51
CA ILE A 133 -2.46 9.32 -7.59
C ILE A 133 -3.82 8.90 -8.16
N GLY A 134 -3.82 8.17 -9.27
CA GLY A 134 -5.04 7.73 -9.94
C GLY A 134 -5.76 6.61 -9.19
N SER A 135 -5.02 5.63 -8.70
CA SER A 135 -5.56 4.49 -7.98
C SER A 135 -6.29 4.92 -6.71
N ILE A 136 -5.64 5.70 -5.85
CA ILE A 136 -6.22 6.16 -4.58
C ILE A 136 -7.35 7.17 -4.84
N SER A 137 -7.20 8.10 -5.80
CA SER A 137 -8.28 9.02 -6.17
C SER A 137 -9.54 8.29 -6.65
N GLY A 138 -9.38 7.26 -7.48
CA GLY A 138 -10.50 6.44 -7.96
C GLY A 138 -11.20 5.68 -6.82
N HIS A 139 -10.42 5.13 -5.89
CA HIS A 139 -10.95 4.47 -4.69
C HIS A 139 -11.70 5.48 -3.81
N ALA A 140 -11.14 6.65 -3.56
CA ALA A 140 -11.74 7.69 -2.72
C ALA A 140 -13.06 8.24 -3.25
N LYS A 141 -13.29 8.22 -4.55
CA LYS A 141 -14.58 8.64 -5.14
C LYS A 141 -15.75 7.76 -4.71
N VAL A 142 -15.50 6.49 -4.38
CA VAL A 142 -16.52 5.55 -3.91
C VAL A 142 -16.47 5.40 -2.40
N HIS A 143 -15.28 5.45 -1.83
CA HIS A 143 -15.03 5.30 -0.39
C HIS A 143 -14.24 6.50 0.14
N PRO A 144 -14.88 7.64 0.40
CA PRO A 144 -14.18 8.88 0.79
C PRO A 144 -13.55 8.82 2.19
N ASP A 145 -13.87 7.80 2.96
CA ASP A 145 -13.32 7.56 4.29
C ASP A 145 -12.22 6.48 4.33
N LEU A 146 -11.70 6.10 3.17
CA LEU A 146 -10.61 5.12 3.09
C LEU A 146 -9.38 5.56 3.91
N CYS A 147 -8.54 4.59 4.29
CA CYS A 147 -7.21 4.83 4.82
C CYS A 147 -6.15 4.11 3.98
N VAL A 148 -4.93 4.59 4.04
CA VAL A 148 -3.82 4.10 3.23
C VAL A 148 -2.73 3.52 4.14
N ILE A 149 -2.25 2.33 3.78
CA ILE A 149 -0.99 1.78 4.26
C ILE A 149 -0.03 1.85 3.07
N TRP A 150 1.08 2.55 3.25
CA TRP A 150 2.10 2.75 2.23
C TRP A 150 3.35 1.98 2.64
N VAL A 151 3.69 0.93 1.88
CA VAL A 151 4.86 0.10 2.12
C VAL A 151 5.91 0.41 1.07
N ASP A 152 7.05 0.97 1.49
CA ASP A 152 8.02 1.55 0.57
C ASP A 152 9.34 1.86 1.30
N ALA A 153 10.45 1.92 0.57
CA ALA A 153 11.70 2.50 1.05
C ALA A 153 11.63 4.03 1.15
N HIS A 154 10.79 4.64 0.30
CA HIS A 154 10.64 6.09 0.09
C HIS A 154 9.30 6.58 0.64
N SER A 155 9.19 7.88 0.87
CA SER A 155 7.91 8.45 1.34
C SER A 155 7.04 8.99 0.21
N ASP A 156 7.61 9.20 -0.96
CA ASP A 156 6.91 9.66 -2.16
C ASP A 156 5.99 10.87 -1.93
N ILE A 157 6.42 11.75 -1.01
CA ILE A 157 5.66 12.91 -0.56
C ILE A 157 6.32 14.24 -0.96
N ASN A 158 7.36 14.19 -1.81
CA ASN A 158 7.92 15.41 -2.36
C ASN A 158 6.83 16.23 -3.06
N THR A 159 6.86 17.54 -2.84
CA THR A 159 6.09 18.48 -3.65
C THR A 159 6.93 18.92 -4.85
N PRO A 160 6.33 19.56 -5.86
CA PRO A 160 7.09 20.20 -6.93
C PRO A 160 8.15 21.20 -6.45
N LEU A 161 8.01 21.69 -5.23
CA LEU A 161 8.94 22.65 -4.62
C LEU A 161 10.08 21.98 -3.83
N THR A 162 9.90 20.74 -3.39
CA THR A 162 10.90 20.02 -2.60
C THR A 162 11.66 18.96 -3.40
N THR A 163 11.06 18.46 -4.49
CA THR A 163 11.71 17.45 -5.33
C THR A 163 13.02 17.95 -5.92
N THR A 164 14.06 17.12 -5.87
CA THR A 164 15.35 17.40 -6.49
C THR A 164 15.47 16.77 -7.88
N SER A 165 14.71 15.72 -8.15
CA SER A 165 14.73 14.97 -9.41
C SER A 165 13.69 15.43 -10.44
N GLY A 166 12.56 15.99 -9.99
CA GLY A 166 11.41 16.30 -10.81
C GLY A 166 10.61 15.07 -11.28
N ASN A 167 10.97 13.88 -10.83
CA ASN A 167 10.25 12.65 -11.16
C ASN A 167 8.96 12.53 -10.32
N LEU A 168 7.86 12.21 -10.97
CA LEU A 168 6.54 12.19 -10.31
C LEU A 168 6.29 10.94 -9.48
N HIS A 169 7.06 9.86 -9.65
CA HIS A 169 6.94 8.70 -8.79
C HIS A 169 7.32 8.99 -7.32
N GLY A 170 8.19 9.97 -7.08
CA GLY A 170 8.53 10.42 -5.72
C GLY A 170 7.61 11.51 -5.16
N GLN A 171 6.45 11.76 -5.77
CA GLN A 171 5.56 12.87 -5.40
C GLN A 171 4.08 12.49 -5.16
N PRO A 172 3.60 11.25 -5.42
CA PRO A 172 2.18 10.95 -5.50
C PRO A 172 1.40 11.31 -4.25
N VAL A 173 1.97 11.08 -3.06
CA VAL A 173 1.28 11.33 -1.80
C VAL A 173 1.00 12.81 -1.60
N SER A 174 1.88 13.70 -2.07
CA SER A 174 1.67 15.15 -1.94
C SER A 174 0.41 15.63 -2.67
N PHE A 175 0.08 15.03 -3.83
CA PHE A 175 -1.14 15.34 -4.59
C PHE A 175 -2.42 14.85 -3.90
N LEU A 176 -2.31 13.85 -3.04
CA LEU A 176 -3.44 13.22 -2.37
C LEU A 176 -3.78 13.88 -1.03
N LEU A 177 -2.84 14.60 -0.40
CA LEU A 177 -3.01 15.22 0.91
C LEU A 177 -3.67 16.58 0.84
N LYS A 178 -4.75 16.77 1.59
CA LYS A 178 -5.49 18.04 1.70
C LYS A 178 -4.63 19.14 2.31
N GLU A 179 -3.76 18.78 3.23
CA GLU A 179 -2.87 19.70 3.93
C GLU A 179 -1.80 20.32 3.02
N LEU A 180 -1.47 19.66 1.90
CA LEU A 180 -0.46 20.14 0.92
C LEU A 180 -1.07 20.82 -0.30
N ARG A 181 -2.39 20.98 -0.35
CA ARG A 181 -3.07 21.54 -1.53
C ARG A 181 -2.53 22.89 -1.96
N GLU A 182 -2.28 23.78 -1.03
CA GLU A 182 -1.80 25.14 -1.32
C GLU A 182 -0.30 25.20 -1.66
N GLU A 183 0.42 24.11 -1.40
CA GLU A 183 1.84 23.98 -1.72
C GLU A 183 2.10 23.40 -3.12
N ILE A 184 1.04 22.88 -3.77
CA ILE A 184 1.14 22.32 -5.10
C ILE A 184 0.62 23.35 -6.10
N PRO A 185 1.49 23.87 -7.01
CA PRO A 185 1.06 24.80 -8.05
C PRO A 185 0.13 24.09 -9.06
N ASP A 186 -0.55 24.89 -9.89
CA ASP A 186 -1.38 24.39 -10.99
C ASP A 186 -0.51 23.70 -12.05
N ILE A 187 -0.28 22.40 -11.88
CA ILE A 187 0.56 21.59 -12.78
C ILE A 187 -0.29 21.16 -13.98
N PRO A 188 0.19 21.38 -15.22
CA PRO A 188 -0.50 20.91 -16.40
C PRO A 188 -0.76 19.40 -16.38
N GLY A 189 -2.01 19.01 -16.63
CA GLY A 189 -2.45 17.60 -16.60
C GLY A 189 -3.04 17.14 -15.26
N PHE A 190 -2.97 17.93 -14.19
CA PHE A 190 -3.44 17.56 -12.86
C PHE A 190 -4.67 18.33 -12.37
N SER A 191 -5.30 19.15 -13.22
CA SER A 191 -6.49 19.94 -12.84
C SER A 191 -7.70 19.11 -12.37
N TRP A 192 -7.73 17.82 -12.69
CA TRP A 192 -8.75 16.86 -12.25
C TRP A 192 -8.53 16.34 -10.84
N VAL A 193 -7.32 16.47 -10.28
CA VAL A 193 -6.98 15.94 -8.96
C VAL A 193 -7.63 16.76 -7.87
N THR A 194 -8.33 16.08 -6.99
CA THR A 194 -8.84 16.66 -5.74
C THR A 194 -8.23 15.88 -4.59
N PRO A 195 -7.44 16.51 -3.71
CA PRO A 195 -6.86 15.85 -2.56
C PRO A 195 -7.93 15.15 -1.72
N CYS A 196 -7.73 13.87 -1.45
CA CYS A 196 -8.76 13.02 -0.82
C CYS A 196 -8.37 12.49 0.55
N LEU A 197 -7.09 12.54 0.92
CA LEU A 197 -6.56 12.07 2.21
C LEU A 197 -6.25 13.25 3.13
N SER A 198 -6.24 12.98 4.43
CA SER A 198 -5.58 13.82 5.43
C SER A 198 -4.35 13.10 5.98
N ALA A 199 -3.43 13.82 6.57
CA ALA A 199 -2.19 13.28 7.15
C ALA A 199 -2.42 12.10 8.12
N LYS A 200 -3.56 12.07 8.81
CA LYS A 200 -3.99 10.99 9.72
C LYS A 200 -4.55 9.75 9.02
N ASP A 201 -4.77 9.82 7.71
CA ASP A 201 -5.38 8.74 6.95
C ASP A 201 -4.35 7.83 6.30
N ILE A 202 -3.06 8.12 6.46
CA ILE A 202 -1.95 7.34 5.90
C ILE A 202 -0.95 6.94 6.99
N VAL A 203 -0.39 5.74 6.87
CA VAL A 203 0.75 5.24 7.65
C VAL A 203 1.76 4.63 6.70
N TYR A 204 3.04 4.99 6.87
CA TYR A 204 4.15 4.41 6.13
C TYR A 204 4.82 3.27 6.90
N ILE A 205 5.30 2.26 6.18
CA ILE A 205 6.10 1.15 6.72
C ILE A 205 7.28 0.88 5.80
N GLY A 206 8.49 0.85 6.35
CA GLY A 206 9.70 0.46 5.63
C GLY A 206 10.61 1.60 5.19
N LEU A 207 10.29 2.86 5.54
CA LEU A 207 11.05 4.03 5.12
C LEU A 207 12.53 3.95 5.53
N ARG A 208 13.43 4.27 4.58
CA ARG A 208 14.88 4.27 4.83
C ARG A 208 15.69 5.16 3.87
N ASP A 209 15.03 5.70 2.83
CA ASP A 209 15.63 6.69 1.92
C ASP A 209 14.60 7.83 1.69
N VAL A 210 14.65 8.81 2.59
CA VAL A 210 13.69 9.92 2.64
C VAL A 210 14.45 11.23 2.45
N ASP A 211 14.06 12.01 1.47
CA ASP A 211 14.67 13.31 1.20
C ASP A 211 14.48 14.30 2.36
N PRO A 212 15.41 15.26 2.58
CA PRO A 212 15.25 16.25 3.65
C PRO A 212 13.93 17.06 3.58
N GLY A 213 13.44 17.35 2.36
CA GLY A 213 12.16 18.01 2.14
C GLY A 213 10.97 17.17 2.58
N GLU A 214 11.01 15.90 2.23
CA GLU A 214 9.98 14.91 2.63
C GLU A 214 9.97 14.70 4.13
N HIS A 215 11.15 14.54 4.74
CA HIS A 215 11.25 14.36 6.20
C HIS A 215 10.66 15.55 6.96
N ARG A 216 10.83 16.78 6.44
CA ARG A 216 10.20 17.97 7.01
C ARG A 216 8.67 17.88 6.91
N ILE A 217 8.13 17.54 5.75
CA ILE A 217 6.68 17.39 5.53
C ILE A 217 6.09 16.33 6.47
N LEU A 218 6.70 15.14 6.56
CA LEU A 218 6.27 14.08 7.47
C LEU A 218 6.17 14.55 8.90
N LYS A 219 7.18 15.31 9.36
CA LYS A 219 7.25 15.84 10.72
C LYS A 219 6.25 16.96 10.96
N ASP A 220 6.18 17.93 10.06
CA ASP A 220 5.33 19.13 10.23
C ASP A 220 3.83 18.76 10.19
N LEU A 221 3.45 17.77 9.37
CA LEU A 221 2.09 17.25 9.31
C LEU A 221 1.80 16.16 10.36
N GLY A 222 2.80 15.70 11.10
CA GLY A 222 2.64 14.64 12.10
C GLY A 222 2.18 13.31 11.50
N ILE A 223 2.60 13.01 10.28
CA ILE A 223 2.25 11.76 9.59
C ILE A 223 2.91 10.59 10.32
N LYS A 224 2.13 9.56 10.64
CA LYS A 224 2.65 8.35 11.28
C LYS A 224 3.44 7.52 10.29
N TYR A 225 4.66 7.14 10.67
CA TYR A 225 5.49 6.24 9.90
C TYR A 225 6.30 5.31 10.79
N PHE A 226 6.69 4.18 10.24
CA PHE A 226 7.64 3.23 10.81
C PHE A 226 8.77 3.05 9.80
N SER A 227 9.92 3.68 10.09
CA SER A 227 11.14 3.44 9.35
C SER A 227 11.70 2.05 9.68
N MET A 228 12.70 1.60 8.94
CA MET A 228 13.36 0.34 9.28
C MET A 228 13.95 0.34 10.69
N THR A 229 14.31 1.52 11.23
CA THR A 229 14.73 1.64 12.64
C THR A 229 13.60 1.28 13.63
N GLU A 230 12.38 1.71 13.36
CA GLU A 230 11.22 1.35 14.20
C GLU A 230 10.85 -0.13 14.00
N VAL A 231 10.97 -0.66 12.77
CA VAL A 231 10.77 -2.09 12.52
C VAL A 231 11.78 -2.94 13.32
N ASP A 232 13.05 -2.55 13.34
CA ASP A 232 14.08 -3.24 14.14
C ASP A 232 13.81 -3.20 15.65
N LYS A 233 13.31 -2.08 16.16
CA LYS A 233 13.04 -1.90 17.59
C LYS A 233 11.80 -2.63 18.09
N LEU A 234 10.72 -2.58 17.29
CA LEU A 234 9.39 -3.04 17.69
C LEU A 234 9.09 -4.45 17.19
N GLY A 235 9.72 -4.84 16.09
CA GLY A 235 9.32 -5.98 15.28
C GLY A 235 8.06 -5.72 14.46
N ILE A 236 7.94 -6.40 13.32
CA ILE A 236 6.85 -6.16 12.36
C ILE A 236 5.45 -6.41 12.95
N ALA A 237 5.32 -7.33 13.89
CA ALA A 237 4.06 -7.62 14.55
C ALA A 237 3.52 -6.40 15.31
N LYS A 238 4.38 -5.72 16.07
CA LYS A 238 3.98 -4.52 16.83
C LYS A 238 3.73 -3.34 15.89
N VAL A 239 4.52 -3.21 14.83
CA VAL A 239 4.31 -2.19 13.77
C VAL A 239 2.92 -2.35 13.17
N MET A 240 2.50 -3.56 12.81
CA MET A 240 1.18 -3.82 12.26
C MET A 240 0.05 -3.59 13.26
N GLU A 241 0.20 -4.05 14.51
CA GLU A 241 -0.76 -3.77 15.59
C GLU A 241 -1.01 -2.26 15.73
N GLU A 242 0.07 -1.47 15.81
CA GLU A 242 -0.04 -0.02 15.94
C GLU A 242 -0.60 0.67 14.70
N THR A 243 -0.25 0.18 13.50
CA THR A 243 -0.77 0.68 12.23
C THR A 243 -2.28 0.48 12.14
N LEU A 244 -2.73 -0.75 12.38
CA LEU A 244 -4.16 -1.08 12.32
C LEU A 244 -4.95 -0.39 13.44
N SER A 245 -4.43 -0.36 14.66
CA SER A 245 -5.04 0.39 15.76
C SER A 245 -5.19 1.88 15.43
N TYR A 246 -4.19 2.50 14.84
CA TYR A 246 -4.21 3.91 14.44
C TYR A 246 -5.25 4.19 13.34
N LEU A 247 -5.24 3.39 12.28
CA LEU A 247 -6.06 3.65 11.10
C LEU A 247 -7.52 3.21 11.28
N ILE A 248 -7.78 2.07 11.92
CA ILE A 248 -9.09 1.42 11.95
C ILE A 248 -9.60 1.08 13.36
N GLY A 249 -8.79 1.30 14.41
CA GLY A 249 -9.15 0.93 15.79
C GLY A 249 -10.37 1.66 16.36
N ARG A 250 -10.67 2.87 15.86
CA ARG A 250 -11.85 3.64 16.29
C ARG A 250 -13.06 3.46 15.38
N LYS A 251 -12.83 3.21 14.11
CA LYS A 251 -13.86 3.05 13.07
C LYS A 251 -13.34 2.13 11.99
N LYS A 252 -14.05 1.05 11.72
CA LYS A 252 -13.77 0.21 10.56
C LYS A 252 -13.98 1.03 9.29
N ARG A 253 -12.97 1.05 8.41
CA ARG A 253 -13.00 1.78 7.15
C ARG A 253 -12.18 1.03 6.09
N PRO A 254 -12.44 1.25 4.79
CA PRO A 254 -11.72 0.57 3.72
C PRO A 254 -10.23 0.85 3.77
N ILE A 255 -9.40 -0.18 3.63
CA ILE A 255 -7.96 -0.09 3.55
C ILE A 255 -7.55 -0.10 2.07
N HIS A 256 -6.71 0.86 1.69
CA HIS A 256 -5.95 0.86 0.46
C HIS A 256 -4.48 0.57 0.81
N LEU A 257 -3.96 -0.56 0.35
CA LEU A 257 -2.55 -0.90 0.47
C LEU A 257 -1.83 -0.48 -0.81
N SER A 258 -0.95 0.49 -0.74
CA SER A 258 -0.03 0.84 -1.83
C SER A 258 1.34 0.24 -1.50
N TYR A 259 1.74 -0.74 -2.30
CA TYR A 259 2.94 -1.54 -2.04
C TYR A 259 3.95 -1.33 -3.16
N ASP A 260 5.03 -0.60 -2.85
CA ASP A 260 6.24 -0.60 -3.67
C ASP A 260 7.07 -1.85 -3.34
N VAL A 261 7.52 -2.56 -4.36
CA VAL A 261 8.35 -3.76 -4.13
C VAL A 261 9.73 -3.42 -3.59
N ASP A 262 10.19 -2.17 -3.72
CA ASP A 262 11.45 -1.72 -3.14
C ASP A 262 11.36 -1.46 -1.62
N GLY A 263 10.18 -1.46 -1.03
CA GLY A 263 9.99 -1.56 0.41
C GLY A 263 10.68 -2.79 1.01
N LEU A 264 10.75 -3.87 0.22
CA LEU A 264 11.55 -5.05 0.56
C LEU A 264 13.05 -4.80 0.30
N ASP A 265 13.88 -5.59 0.97
CA ASP A 265 15.33 -5.56 0.75
C ASP A 265 15.69 -6.01 -0.68
N PRO A 266 16.71 -5.41 -1.34
CA PRO A 266 17.14 -5.81 -2.67
C PRO A 266 17.58 -7.28 -2.81
N SER A 267 17.87 -7.96 -1.70
CA SER A 267 18.10 -9.41 -1.71
C SER A 267 16.82 -10.21 -1.98
N VAL A 268 15.63 -9.58 -1.79
CA VAL A 268 14.30 -10.17 -2.02
C VAL A 268 13.74 -9.73 -3.37
N THR A 269 13.76 -8.42 -3.63
CA THR A 269 13.21 -7.78 -4.84
C THR A 269 14.26 -6.94 -5.57
N PRO A 270 15.25 -7.58 -6.20
CA PRO A 270 16.34 -6.86 -6.88
C PRO A 270 15.91 -6.15 -8.18
N ALA A 271 14.83 -6.59 -8.83
CA ALA A 271 14.38 -6.05 -10.11
C ALA A 271 13.37 -4.91 -9.92
N THR A 272 13.86 -3.78 -9.44
CA THR A 272 13.10 -2.54 -9.22
C THR A 272 13.95 -1.31 -9.52
N GLY A 273 13.30 -0.14 -9.64
CA GLY A 273 13.92 1.11 -10.09
C GLY A 273 14.90 1.72 -9.10
N THR A 274 14.54 1.77 -7.82
CA THR A 274 15.24 2.48 -6.75
C THR A 274 15.52 1.58 -5.54
N PRO A 275 16.24 0.46 -5.71
CA PRO A 275 16.49 -0.48 -4.62
C PRO A 275 17.38 0.15 -3.54
N VAL A 276 16.97 0.04 -2.27
CA VAL A 276 17.70 0.53 -1.11
C VAL A 276 18.02 -0.63 -0.16
N PRO A 277 19.28 -0.90 0.19
CA PRO A 277 19.64 -1.95 1.16
C PRO A 277 19.06 -1.72 2.55
N GLY A 278 18.86 -2.81 3.31
CA GLY A 278 18.35 -2.76 4.68
C GLY A 278 16.82 -2.68 4.74
N GLY A 279 16.12 -3.21 3.74
CA GLY A 279 14.66 -3.23 3.66
C GLY A 279 14.00 -4.37 4.42
N LEU A 280 12.68 -4.42 4.30
CA LEU A 280 11.87 -5.50 4.86
C LEU A 280 12.31 -6.86 4.29
N THR A 281 12.34 -7.86 5.13
CA THR A 281 12.54 -9.24 4.70
C THR A 281 11.30 -9.78 3.99
N TYR A 282 11.44 -10.84 3.21
CA TYR A 282 10.31 -11.55 2.60
C TYR A 282 9.23 -11.92 3.64
N ARG A 283 9.66 -12.37 4.81
CA ARG A 283 8.77 -12.78 5.91
C ARG A 283 8.00 -11.59 6.50
N GLU A 284 8.63 -10.44 6.65
CA GLU A 284 7.99 -9.21 7.15
C GLU A 284 7.01 -8.65 6.14
N GLY A 285 7.38 -8.65 4.85
CA GLY A 285 6.47 -8.23 3.78
C GLY A 285 5.19 -9.07 3.74
N LEU A 286 5.31 -10.39 3.85
CA LEU A 286 4.14 -11.28 3.93
C LEU A 286 3.33 -11.07 5.21
N TYR A 287 3.98 -10.82 6.35
CA TYR A 287 3.27 -10.55 7.59
C TYR A 287 2.35 -9.33 7.49
N ILE A 288 2.83 -8.26 6.84
CA ILE A 288 2.01 -7.05 6.58
C ILE A 288 0.74 -7.42 5.81
N THR A 289 0.89 -8.16 4.72
CA THR A 289 -0.24 -8.52 3.85
C THR A 289 -1.21 -9.49 4.51
N GLU A 290 -0.72 -10.43 5.31
CA GLU A 290 -1.53 -11.35 6.12
C GLU A 290 -2.37 -10.60 7.17
N GLU A 291 -1.77 -9.68 7.91
CA GLU A 291 -2.49 -8.91 8.93
C GLU A 291 -3.57 -8.01 8.32
N ILE A 292 -3.29 -7.40 7.15
CA ILE A 292 -4.30 -6.63 6.42
C ILE A 292 -5.44 -7.55 5.95
N CYS A 293 -5.12 -8.73 5.42
CA CYS A 293 -6.13 -9.71 5.00
C CYS A 293 -7.07 -10.10 6.15
N LYS A 294 -6.52 -10.35 7.34
CA LYS A 294 -7.27 -10.72 8.55
C LYS A 294 -8.29 -9.66 8.98
N THR A 295 -8.06 -8.40 8.64
CA THR A 295 -9.02 -7.33 8.96
C THR A 295 -10.34 -7.46 8.19
N GLY A 296 -10.34 -8.13 7.03
CA GLY A 296 -11.46 -8.16 6.10
C GLY A 296 -11.79 -6.81 5.46
N LEU A 297 -10.92 -5.80 5.63
CA LEU A 297 -11.15 -4.41 5.19
C LEU A 297 -10.35 -4.00 3.95
N LEU A 298 -9.52 -4.90 3.40
CA LEU A 298 -8.78 -4.60 2.16
C LEU A 298 -9.76 -4.29 1.03
N SER A 299 -9.62 -3.13 0.45
CA SER A 299 -10.54 -2.60 -0.57
C SER A 299 -9.82 -2.11 -1.83
N GLY A 300 -8.55 -1.75 -1.72
CA GLY A 300 -7.66 -1.42 -2.83
C GLY A 300 -6.26 -1.96 -2.56
N LEU A 301 -5.59 -2.41 -3.62
CA LEU A 301 -4.20 -2.89 -3.60
C LEU A 301 -3.48 -2.41 -4.84
N ASP A 302 -2.36 -1.74 -4.65
CA ASP A 302 -1.40 -1.41 -5.69
C ASP A 302 -0.13 -2.25 -5.49
N ILE A 303 0.36 -2.88 -6.54
CA ILE A 303 1.68 -3.53 -6.60
C ILE A 303 2.50 -2.76 -7.63
N MET A 304 3.50 -2.00 -7.15
CA MET A 304 4.21 -1.02 -7.93
C MET A 304 5.70 -1.32 -8.06
N GLU A 305 6.33 -0.72 -9.07
CA GLU A 305 7.80 -0.71 -9.32
C GLU A 305 8.42 -2.09 -9.61
N VAL A 306 7.63 -3.11 -9.99
CA VAL A 306 8.17 -4.35 -10.54
C VAL A 306 8.76 -4.06 -11.93
N ASN A 307 10.09 -4.09 -12.05
CA ASN A 307 10.78 -3.77 -13.28
C ASN A 307 11.61 -4.96 -13.82
N PRO A 308 11.04 -5.80 -14.69
CA PRO A 308 11.74 -6.97 -15.23
C PRO A 308 13.04 -6.64 -15.96
N SER A 309 13.13 -5.45 -16.54
CA SER A 309 14.31 -5.02 -17.31
C SER A 309 15.53 -4.69 -16.45
N LEU A 310 15.37 -4.53 -15.12
CA LEU A 310 16.45 -4.15 -14.21
C LEU A 310 17.06 -5.34 -13.43
N GLY A 311 16.48 -6.53 -13.54
CA GLY A 311 17.11 -7.73 -13.00
C GLY A 311 18.38 -8.07 -13.78
N LYS A 312 19.49 -8.27 -13.09
CA LYS A 312 20.78 -8.61 -13.70
C LYS A 312 20.83 -10.03 -14.25
N THR A 313 19.97 -10.89 -13.72
CA THR A 313 19.82 -12.27 -14.13
C THR A 313 18.33 -12.66 -14.22
N PRO A 314 17.98 -13.69 -15.01
CA PRO A 314 16.59 -14.19 -15.02
C PRO A 314 16.07 -14.59 -13.63
N ASP A 315 16.95 -15.09 -12.75
CA ASP A 315 16.60 -15.46 -11.38
C ASP A 315 16.22 -14.24 -10.54
N GLU A 316 16.91 -13.11 -10.69
CA GLU A 316 16.56 -11.85 -10.02
C GLU A 316 15.19 -11.33 -10.45
N VAL A 317 14.89 -11.40 -11.75
CA VAL A 317 13.57 -11.04 -12.28
C VAL A 317 12.50 -11.95 -11.69
N GLN A 318 12.71 -13.27 -11.80
CA GLN A 318 11.75 -14.26 -11.32
C GLN A 318 11.50 -14.15 -9.82
N ARG A 319 12.54 -13.88 -9.04
CA ARG A 319 12.43 -13.67 -7.58
C ARG A 319 11.56 -12.47 -7.25
N THR A 320 11.78 -11.34 -7.92
CA THR A 320 10.97 -10.12 -7.71
C THR A 320 9.53 -10.36 -8.10
N VAL A 321 9.28 -10.92 -9.28
CA VAL A 321 7.94 -11.22 -9.77
C VAL A 321 7.21 -12.20 -8.86
N ASN A 322 7.87 -13.31 -8.48
CA ASN A 322 7.28 -14.31 -7.58
C ASN A 322 6.96 -13.73 -6.20
N THR A 323 7.82 -12.85 -5.69
CA THR A 323 7.58 -12.16 -4.43
C THR A 323 6.35 -11.26 -4.52
N ALA A 324 6.23 -10.44 -5.57
CA ALA A 324 5.06 -9.59 -5.79
C ALA A 324 3.77 -10.41 -5.92
N VAL A 325 3.82 -11.55 -6.61
CA VAL A 325 2.70 -12.50 -6.68
C VAL A 325 2.35 -13.04 -5.29
N ALA A 326 3.35 -13.47 -4.51
CA ALA A 326 3.13 -14.01 -3.17
C ALA A 326 2.50 -12.98 -2.21
N LEU A 327 2.98 -11.73 -2.23
CA LEU A 327 2.39 -10.62 -1.48
C LEU A 327 0.93 -10.40 -1.85
N THR A 328 0.64 -10.39 -3.16
CA THR A 328 -0.73 -10.25 -3.66
C THR A 328 -1.62 -11.39 -3.15
N LEU A 329 -1.21 -12.64 -3.33
CA LEU A 329 -1.98 -13.80 -2.89
C LEU A 329 -2.22 -13.81 -1.38
N SER A 330 -1.24 -13.38 -0.60
CA SER A 330 -1.35 -13.25 0.85
C SER A 330 -2.42 -12.21 1.26
N CYS A 331 -2.53 -11.10 0.53
CA CYS A 331 -3.63 -10.14 0.70
C CYS A 331 -5.01 -10.77 0.51
N PHE A 332 -5.10 -11.84 -0.26
CA PHE A 332 -6.35 -12.56 -0.55
C PHE A 332 -6.50 -13.89 0.19
N GLY A 333 -5.64 -14.18 1.17
CA GLY A 333 -5.87 -15.25 2.15
C GLY A 333 -4.95 -16.46 2.02
N VAL A 334 -3.91 -16.40 1.19
CA VAL A 334 -2.88 -17.46 1.20
C VAL A 334 -2.05 -17.33 2.47
N ALA A 335 -2.11 -18.37 3.32
CA ALA A 335 -1.31 -18.44 4.53
C ALA A 335 0.06 -19.07 4.26
N ARG A 336 1.10 -18.62 4.98
CA ARG A 336 2.47 -19.17 4.88
C ARG A 336 2.59 -20.61 5.35
N GLU A 337 1.69 -21.07 6.19
CA GLU A 337 1.65 -22.44 6.71
C GLU A 337 1.09 -23.46 5.72
N GLY A 338 0.69 -22.99 4.55
CA GLY A 338 -0.01 -23.79 3.54
C GLY A 338 -1.53 -23.77 3.73
N ASN A 339 -2.24 -24.26 2.72
CA ASN A 339 -3.70 -24.35 2.79
C ASN A 339 -4.10 -25.57 3.60
N HIS A 340 -4.48 -25.36 4.85
CA HIS A 340 -5.17 -26.36 5.65
C HIS A 340 -6.68 -26.24 5.38
N SER A 341 -7.32 -27.35 5.08
CA SER A 341 -8.77 -27.43 4.78
C SER A 341 -9.65 -26.89 5.91
N ASP A 342 -9.09 -26.73 7.11
CA ASP A 342 -9.80 -26.26 8.32
C ASP A 342 -9.49 -24.81 8.70
N ASN A 343 -8.60 -24.12 7.99
CA ASN A 343 -8.27 -22.71 8.25
C ASN A 343 -9.26 -21.76 7.60
N ARG A 344 -10.53 -21.89 7.93
CA ARG A 344 -11.50 -20.81 7.78
C ARG A 344 -11.43 -19.98 9.08
N LEU A 345 -10.51 -19.05 9.10
CA LEU A 345 -10.45 -18.00 10.13
C LEU A 345 -11.52 -16.96 9.86
#